data_0ab447faedd473cc5e69e963d0213018
#
_entry.id   0ab447faedd473cc5e69e963d0213018
#
_cell.length_a   1.000
_cell.length_b   1.000
_cell.length_c   1.000
_cell.angle_alpha   90.00
_cell.angle_beta   90.00
_cell.angle_gamma   90.00
#
_symmetry.space_group_name_H-M   'P 1'
#
loop_
_entity.id
_entity.type
_entity.pdbx_description
1 polymer ?
#
loop_
_entity_poly.entity_id
_entity_poly.type
_entity_poly.pdbx_seq_one_letter_code
_entity_poly.pdbx_strand_id
1 'polypeptide(L)'
;MAEYESHQYDVIVIGAGGAGLRAAVEAQERGLRVALVCKSLLGKAHTVMAEGGVAAAMGHVYSEDNWQVHFRDTMRGGKMLNNWRMAQLHAQEAPERVRELESWGALFDRTKDGRMTQRDFGGHRYARLAHVGDRTGLEIIRTLQQKVVSMGIDVFMECKVLRLLADAEGRISGAVGYWRPTGEFVTFTAKAVVLATGSIGKSWMYTSNSWESTGDGHAMAIWAGADVIEMESVQFHPTGMVWPLSVRGLLVTEGVRGDGGALRNSEGTRFMFDYVAPMFRAETAETEEEADRWYDDHLNNRRTPDLLPRDEVARAINSEVKAGRGSPHGGVFLDIATRRSAEYIRRRLPGMYHQFMELAGVDITTTPMEVGPTCHYMMGGVRVDAETEAATIPGLFACGEVAGGMHGANRLGGNSLSDLLVFGRRAGIGASDYAEGRTGEPSVDDAEIEAAVAEALAPLERDGGENPYDIQHDLQATMQALVGIIRTGPELEQALEKLDELKERTAEVAVGGGRPYNPGWNLATDLPSMLTVSTAVAQGALNRKESRGGHTREDFPTADPEMGKVNFVQRQTGERGPYAPITVNPEPLPVMPAELAELFEEGH
;
A
#
# COMPACT_ATOMS: atom_id res chain seq x y z
N MET A 1 -17.10 23.44 28.33
CA MET A 1 -16.62 22.37 27.44
C MET A 1 -17.70 22.08 26.44
N ALA A 2 -17.38 22.03 25.15
CA ALA A 2 -18.34 21.56 24.16
C ALA A 2 -18.60 20.07 24.45
N GLU A 3 -19.86 19.66 24.47
CA GLU A 3 -20.25 18.28 24.68
C GLU A 3 -20.12 17.56 23.32
N TYR A 4 -19.07 16.75 23.15
CA TYR A 4 -18.87 15.95 21.95
C TYR A 4 -19.52 14.58 22.11
N GLU A 5 -20.01 13.98 21.02
CA GLU A 5 -20.38 12.58 21.00
C GLU A 5 -19.16 11.73 21.42
N SER A 6 -19.35 10.81 22.36
CA SER A 6 -18.26 10.01 22.91
C SER A 6 -18.60 8.52 22.96
N HIS A 7 -17.69 7.69 22.53
CA HIS A 7 -17.80 6.24 22.54
C HIS A 7 -16.61 5.59 23.25
N GLN A 8 -16.87 4.50 23.96
CA GLN A 8 -15.85 3.75 24.70
C GLN A 8 -15.86 2.27 24.29
N TYR A 9 -14.67 1.76 23.96
CA TYR A 9 -14.44 0.37 23.54
C TYR A 9 -13.18 -0.21 24.20
N ASP A 10 -12.95 -1.51 24.05
CA ASP A 10 -11.68 -2.12 24.44
C ASP A 10 -10.63 -1.89 23.36
N VAL A 11 -11.02 -2.04 22.08
CA VAL A 11 -10.16 -1.84 20.89
C VAL A 11 -10.87 -0.98 19.86
N ILE A 12 -10.15 0.01 19.33
CA ILE A 12 -10.59 0.79 18.16
C ILE A 12 -9.73 0.39 16.98
N VAL A 13 -10.35 0.06 15.85
CA VAL A 13 -9.67 -0.18 14.58
C VAL A 13 -10.00 0.96 13.61
N ILE A 14 -8.98 1.70 13.18
CA ILE A 14 -9.11 2.83 12.26
C ILE A 14 -8.74 2.38 10.85
N GLY A 15 -9.74 2.26 9.98
CA GLY A 15 -9.65 1.77 8.61
C GLY A 15 -10.37 0.44 8.41
N ALA A 16 -11.31 0.40 7.44
CA ALA A 16 -12.13 -0.76 7.11
C ALA A 16 -11.69 -1.46 5.80
N GLY A 17 -10.38 -1.46 5.52
CA GLY A 17 -9.75 -2.30 4.51
C GLY A 17 -9.59 -3.74 4.99
N GLY A 18 -9.00 -4.60 4.16
CA GLY A 18 -8.83 -6.01 4.50
C GLY A 18 -8.10 -6.24 5.83
N ALA A 19 -7.06 -5.45 6.13
CA ALA A 19 -6.32 -5.55 7.39
C ALA A 19 -7.18 -5.16 8.60
N GLY A 20 -7.88 -4.03 8.53
CA GLY A 20 -8.72 -3.56 9.63
C GLY A 20 -9.91 -4.47 9.89
N LEU A 21 -10.58 -4.94 8.83
CA LEU A 21 -11.66 -5.93 8.96
C LEU A 21 -11.15 -7.21 9.64
N ARG A 22 -9.96 -7.70 9.25
CA ARG A 22 -9.38 -8.91 9.84
C ARG A 22 -8.99 -8.70 11.31
N ALA A 23 -8.41 -7.53 11.64
CA ALA A 23 -8.07 -7.18 13.02
C ALA A 23 -9.31 -7.08 13.92
N ALA A 24 -10.36 -6.42 13.43
CA ALA A 24 -11.63 -6.28 14.16
C ALA A 24 -12.28 -7.65 14.42
N VAL A 25 -12.31 -8.55 13.43
CA VAL A 25 -12.81 -9.92 13.59
C VAL A 25 -12.05 -10.66 14.70
N GLU A 26 -10.71 -10.61 14.68
CA GLU A 26 -9.90 -11.31 15.70
C GLU A 26 -10.14 -10.79 17.11
N ALA A 27 -10.16 -9.46 17.30
CA ALA A 27 -10.40 -8.86 18.59
C ALA A 27 -11.81 -9.19 19.14
N GLN A 28 -12.82 -9.19 18.27
CA GLN A 28 -14.19 -9.56 18.64
C GLN A 28 -14.31 -11.06 18.96
N GLU A 29 -13.63 -11.97 18.24
CA GLU A 29 -13.59 -13.41 18.52
C GLU A 29 -12.98 -13.72 19.90
N ARG A 30 -12.12 -12.83 20.41
CA ARG A 30 -11.56 -12.88 21.76
C ARG A 30 -12.49 -12.29 22.84
N GLY A 31 -13.66 -11.80 22.47
CA GLY A 31 -14.70 -11.32 23.38
C GLY A 31 -14.56 -9.85 23.79
N LEU A 32 -13.71 -9.07 23.11
CA LEU A 32 -13.55 -7.64 23.36
C LEU A 32 -14.62 -6.83 22.62
N ARG A 33 -14.96 -5.65 23.16
CA ARG A 33 -15.81 -4.67 22.48
C ARG A 33 -14.97 -3.90 21.48
N VAL A 34 -15.33 -3.98 20.20
CA VAL A 34 -14.55 -3.42 19.10
C VAL A 34 -15.35 -2.36 18.34
N ALA A 35 -14.73 -1.18 18.12
CA ALA A 35 -15.20 -0.19 17.17
C ALA A 35 -14.36 -0.26 15.89
N LEU A 36 -15.02 -0.33 14.74
CA LEU A 36 -14.40 -0.19 13.42
C LEU A 36 -14.78 1.16 12.83
N VAL A 37 -13.80 2.07 12.72
CA VAL A 37 -14.00 3.44 12.24
C VAL A 37 -13.44 3.59 10.82
N CYS A 38 -14.24 4.10 9.89
CA CYS A 38 -13.80 4.29 8.51
C CYS A 38 -14.24 5.63 7.92
N LYS A 39 -13.33 6.22 7.14
CA LYS A 39 -13.47 7.53 6.49
C LYS A 39 -14.58 7.54 5.43
N SER A 40 -14.89 6.38 4.83
CA SER A 40 -15.99 6.21 3.90
C SER A 40 -16.92 5.05 4.30
N LEU A 41 -17.57 4.42 3.33
CA LEU A 41 -18.51 3.33 3.57
C LEU A 41 -17.81 1.99 3.75
N LEU A 42 -18.37 1.13 4.59
CA LEU A 42 -17.94 -0.27 4.72
C LEU A 42 -17.99 -0.96 3.35
N GLY A 43 -16.93 -1.69 3.02
CA GLY A 43 -16.81 -2.38 1.73
C GLY A 43 -16.33 -1.51 0.56
N LYS A 44 -15.92 -0.24 0.80
CA LYS A 44 -15.41 0.69 -0.21
C LYS A 44 -13.91 0.97 -0.11
N ALA A 45 -13.20 0.30 0.80
CA ALA A 45 -11.76 0.47 0.96
C ALA A 45 -10.98 0.06 -0.31
N HIS A 46 -9.78 0.61 -0.48
CA HIS A 46 -8.94 0.39 -1.67
C HIS A 46 -8.65 -1.10 -1.97
N THR A 47 -8.66 -1.98 -0.95
CA THR A 47 -8.51 -3.44 -1.13
C THR A 47 -9.46 -4.02 -2.20
N VAL A 48 -10.67 -3.44 -2.37
CA VAL A 48 -11.64 -3.84 -3.42
C VAL A 48 -11.04 -3.80 -4.81
N MET A 49 -10.10 -2.88 -5.07
CA MET A 49 -9.47 -2.67 -6.37
C MET A 49 -8.35 -3.67 -6.67
N ALA A 50 -8.03 -4.58 -5.76
CA ALA A 50 -6.97 -5.55 -5.98
C ALA A 50 -7.46 -6.71 -6.84
N GLU A 51 -6.80 -6.91 -7.98
CA GLU A 51 -7.25 -7.81 -9.05
C GLU A 51 -6.42 -9.10 -9.13
N GLY A 52 -5.15 -9.06 -8.70
CA GLY A 52 -4.17 -10.09 -9.01
C GLY A 52 -4.38 -11.43 -8.32
N GLY A 53 -4.56 -11.45 -7.03
CA GLY A 53 -4.66 -12.65 -6.19
C GLY A 53 -3.87 -12.54 -4.89
N VAL A 54 -4.11 -13.48 -3.98
CA VAL A 54 -3.47 -13.62 -2.66
C VAL A 54 -2.29 -14.57 -2.78
N ALA A 55 -1.08 -14.10 -2.47
CA ALA A 55 0.10 -14.94 -2.48
C ALA A 55 0.12 -15.88 -1.25
N ALA A 56 0.07 -17.18 -1.49
CA ALA A 56 0.12 -18.21 -0.47
C ALA A 56 0.74 -19.50 -1.04
N ALA A 57 1.77 -20.03 -0.42
CA ALA A 57 2.46 -21.23 -0.87
C ALA A 57 1.66 -22.50 -0.49
N MET A 58 0.58 -22.76 -1.23
CA MET A 58 -0.35 -23.87 -0.94
C MET A 58 0.07 -25.20 -1.57
N GLY A 59 1.01 -25.18 -2.54
CA GLY A 59 1.44 -26.39 -3.24
C GLY A 59 0.35 -27.01 -4.14
N HIS A 60 -0.65 -26.25 -4.55
CA HIS A 60 -1.79 -26.78 -5.31
C HIS A 60 -1.50 -26.96 -6.81
N VAL A 61 -0.74 -26.07 -7.40
CA VAL A 61 -0.32 -26.11 -8.80
C VAL A 61 1.08 -26.72 -8.91
N TYR A 62 2.02 -26.26 -8.10
CA TYR A 62 3.37 -26.79 -7.97
C TYR A 62 3.56 -27.35 -6.57
N SER A 63 3.76 -28.68 -6.46
CA SER A 63 3.92 -29.37 -5.17
C SER A 63 5.20 -28.98 -4.43
N GLU A 64 6.18 -28.44 -5.16
CA GLU A 64 7.45 -27.96 -4.66
C GLU A 64 7.34 -26.61 -3.95
N ASP A 65 6.25 -25.85 -4.19
CA ASP A 65 6.03 -24.56 -3.55
C ASP A 65 5.69 -24.73 -2.08
N ASN A 66 6.45 -24.04 -1.23
CA ASN A 66 6.33 -24.10 0.23
C ASN A 66 6.70 -22.73 0.83
N TRP A 67 6.56 -22.61 2.15
CA TRP A 67 6.81 -21.36 2.85
C TRP A 67 8.28 -20.89 2.76
N GLN A 68 9.28 -21.80 2.69
CA GLN A 68 10.69 -21.41 2.55
C GLN A 68 10.95 -20.75 1.19
N VAL A 69 10.36 -21.29 0.12
CA VAL A 69 10.44 -20.69 -1.21
C VAL A 69 9.72 -19.34 -1.24
N HIS A 70 8.54 -19.23 -0.62
CA HIS A 70 7.81 -17.97 -0.52
C HIS A 70 8.59 -16.92 0.29
N PHE A 71 9.16 -17.31 1.42
CA PHE A 71 10.02 -16.46 2.24
C PHE A 71 11.24 -15.96 1.45
N ARG A 72 11.95 -16.87 0.77
CA ARG A 72 13.11 -16.53 -0.05
C ARG A 72 12.76 -15.53 -1.16
N ASP A 73 11.66 -15.77 -1.89
CA ASP A 73 11.20 -14.88 -2.94
C ASP A 73 10.86 -13.49 -2.36
N THR A 74 10.17 -13.44 -1.21
CA THR A 74 9.79 -12.21 -0.52
C THR A 74 11.02 -11.40 -0.11
N MET A 75 12.02 -12.03 0.53
CA MET A 75 13.26 -11.38 0.94
C MET A 75 14.07 -10.86 -0.28
N ARG A 76 14.23 -11.69 -1.32
CA ARG A 76 14.89 -11.28 -2.57
C ARG A 76 14.14 -10.14 -3.25
N GLY A 77 12.81 -10.23 -3.33
CA GLY A 77 11.95 -9.19 -3.88
C GLY A 77 12.10 -7.87 -3.14
N GLY A 78 12.11 -7.90 -1.82
CA GLY A 78 12.32 -6.76 -0.93
C GLY A 78 13.78 -6.29 -0.85
N LYS A 79 14.68 -6.88 -1.66
CA LYS A 79 16.11 -6.53 -1.74
C LYS A 79 16.83 -6.66 -0.39
N MET A 80 16.42 -7.61 0.43
CA MET A 80 16.97 -7.94 1.76
C MET A 80 16.83 -6.80 2.79
N LEU A 81 15.98 -5.81 2.57
CA LEU A 81 15.63 -4.78 3.56
C LEU A 81 14.44 -5.16 4.45
N ASN A 82 13.79 -6.28 4.15
CA ASN A 82 12.65 -6.77 4.93
C ASN A 82 13.07 -7.04 6.39
N ASN A 83 12.15 -6.82 7.33
CA ASN A 83 12.20 -7.52 8.60
C ASN A 83 12.01 -9.03 8.32
N TRP A 84 13.08 -9.81 8.41
CA TRP A 84 13.07 -11.23 8.08
C TRP A 84 11.98 -12.01 8.85
N ARG A 85 11.71 -11.60 10.09
CA ARG A 85 10.71 -12.29 10.93
C ARG A 85 9.30 -12.07 10.40
N MET A 86 8.97 -10.83 10.00
CA MET A 86 7.68 -10.56 9.33
C MET A 86 7.56 -11.35 8.03
N ALA A 87 8.59 -11.36 7.18
CA ALA A 87 8.56 -12.14 5.94
C ALA A 87 8.39 -13.65 6.18
N GLN A 88 9.01 -14.19 7.23
CA GLN A 88 8.86 -15.60 7.65
C GLN A 88 7.42 -15.90 8.10
N LEU A 89 6.89 -15.10 9.01
CA LEU A 89 5.52 -15.26 9.53
C LEU A 89 4.49 -15.16 8.43
N HIS A 90 4.65 -14.16 7.55
CA HIS A 90 3.82 -14.00 6.38
C HIS A 90 3.79 -15.26 5.51
N ALA A 91 4.97 -15.79 5.12
CA ALA A 91 5.05 -16.97 4.28
C ALA A 91 4.48 -18.23 4.92
N GLN A 92 4.64 -18.37 6.24
CA GLN A 92 4.14 -19.52 7.00
C GLN A 92 2.61 -19.49 7.20
N GLU A 93 2.04 -18.31 7.47
CA GLU A 93 0.63 -18.19 7.84
C GLU A 93 -0.31 -17.92 6.66
N ALA A 94 0.19 -17.35 5.56
CA ALA A 94 -0.64 -17.01 4.40
C ALA A 94 -1.53 -18.16 3.89
N PRO A 95 -1.06 -19.43 3.79
CA PRO A 95 -1.90 -20.54 3.34
C PRO A 95 -3.11 -20.79 4.24
N GLU A 96 -2.93 -20.66 5.55
CA GLU A 96 -4.03 -20.84 6.50
C GLU A 96 -5.04 -19.69 6.42
N ARG A 97 -4.56 -18.46 6.24
CA ARG A 97 -5.44 -17.29 6.10
C ARG A 97 -6.32 -17.38 4.84
N VAL A 98 -5.79 -17.91 3.75
CA VAL A 98 -6.58 -18.16 2.53
C VAL A 98 -7.67 -19.23 2.78
N ARG A 99 -7.34 -20.32 3.48
CA ARG A 99 -8.33 -21.35 3.85
C ARG A 99 -9.39 -20.80 4.83
N GLU A 100 -9.00 -19.92 5.73
CA GLU A 100 -9.91 -19.24 6.65
C GLU A 100 -10.95 -18.40 5.88
N LEU A 101 -10.54 -17.60 4.88
CA LEU A 101 -11.46 -16.87 4.01
C LEU A 101 -12.41 -17.82 3.27
N GLU A 102 -11.91 -18.95 2.78
CA GLU A 102 -12.75 -19.96 2.14
C GLU A 102 -13.79 -20.51 3.13
N SER A 103 -13.39 -20.79 4.38
CA SER A 103 -14.31 -21.27 5.41
C SER A 103 -15.41 -20.24 5.76
N TRP A 104 -15.13 -18.95 5.55
CA TRP A 104 -16.09 -17.85 5.69
C TRP A 104 -16.90 -17.56 4.42
N GLY A 105 -16.68 -18.35 3.34
CA GLY A 105 -17.49 -18.31 2.13
C GLY A 105 -16.86 -17.54 0.95
N ALA A 106 -15.53 -17.36 0.93
CA ALA A 106 -14.82 -16.86 -0.24
C ALA A 106 -14.79 -17.93 -1.36
N LEU A 107 -15.11 -17.53 -2.57
CA LEU A 107 -15.27 -18.43 -3.74
C LEU A 107 -14.07 -18.31 -4.67
N PHE A 108 -12.92 -18.87 -4.26
CA PHE A 108 -11.72 -18.93 -5.11
C PHE A 108 -11.91 -19.84 -6.33
N ASP A 109 -11.26 -19.48 -7.44
CA ASP A 109 -11.23 -20.28 -8.66
C ASP A 109 -10.60 -21.65 -8.40
N ARG A 110 -11.08 -22.69 -9.12
CA ARG A 110 -10.71 -24.08 -8.89
C ARG A 110 -10.04 -24.72 -10.09
N THR A 111 -9.13 -25.61 -9.81
CA THR A 111 -8.62 -26.60 -10.76
C THR A 111 -9.69 -27.65 -11.05
N LYS A 112 -9.49 -28.48 -12.08
CA LYS A 112 -10.45 -29.55 -12.45
C LYS A 112 -10.64 -30.60 -11.35
N ASP A 113 -9.63 -30.80 -10.50
CA ASP A 113 -9.66 -31.71 -9.35
C ASP A 113 -10.14 -31.04 -8.05
N GLY A 114 -10.65 -29.81 -8.12
CA GLY A 114 -11.31 -29.11 -7.04
C GLY A 114 -10.40 -28.34 -6.07
N ARG A 115 -9.08 -28.33 -6.30
CA ARG A 115 -8.14 -27.50 -5.52
C ARG A 115 -8.24 -26.04 -5.95
N MET A 116 -7.84 -25.10 -5.09
CA MET A 116 -7.72 -23.69 -5.50
C MET A 116 -6.69 -23.56 -6.61
N THR A 117 -7.04 -22.88 -7.70
CA THR A 117 -6.06 -22.56 -8.73
C THR A 117 -5.20 -21.38 -8.30
N GLN A 118 -3.97 -21.35 -8.78
CA GLN A 118 -2.99 -20.32 -8.46
C GLN A 118 -2.35 -19.80 -9.75
N ARG A 119 -2.07 -18.49 -9.83
CA ARG A 119 -1.48 -17.87 -11.03
C ARG A 119 -0.08 -17.33 -10.75
N ASP A 120 0.68 -17.14 -11.83
CA ASP A 120 2.00 -16.54 -11.80
C ASP A 120 1.95 -15.03 -11.68
N PHE A 121 2.90 -14.50 -10.91
CA PHE A 121 3.18 -13.07 -10.82
C PHE A 121 4.69 -12.83 -10.74
N GLY A 122 5.13 -11.61 -11.10
CA GLY A 122 6.53 -11.23 -11.14
C GLY A 122 7.24 -11.38 -9.79
N GLY A 123 8.46 -11.92 -9.83
CA GLY A 123 9.30 -12.11 -8.66
C GLY A 123 9.02 -13.38 -7.84
N HIS A 124 7.90 -14.08 -8.05
CA HIS A 124 7.63 -15.39 -7.45
C HIS A 124 8.21 -16.52 -8.28
N ARG A 125 8.85 -17.48 -7.64
CA ARG A 125 9.38 -18.67 -8.33
C ARG A 125 8.27 -19.56 -8.89
N TYR A 126 7.20 -19.75 -8.13
CA TYR A 126 6.06 -20.61 -8.48
C TYR A 126 4.75 -19.81 -8.53
N ALA A 127 3.80 -20.31 -9.31
CA ALA A 127 2.43 -19.81 -9.30
C ALA A 127 1.81 -20.05 -7.93
N ARG A 128 1.60 -19.00 -7.15
CA ARG A 128 1.07 -19.12 -5.78
C ARG A 128 -0.08 -18.18 -5.45
N LEU A 129 -0.55 -17.37 -6.42
CA LEU A 129 -1.61 -16.41 -6.17
C LEU A 129 -2.99 -17.06 -6.32
N ALA A 130 -3.64 -17.40 -5.21
CA ALA A 130 -5.04 -17.79 -5.19
C ALA A 130 -5.92 -16.60 -5.60
N HIS A 131 -6.88 -16.79 -6.49
CA HIS A 131 -7.60 -15.69 -7.13
C HIS A 131 -9.06 -16.00 -7.43
N VAL A 132 -9.84 -14.96 -7.73
CA VAL A 132 -11.20 -15.00 -8.26
C VAL A 132 -11.22 -14.17 -9.55
N GLY A 133 -10.91 -14.77 -10.68
CA GLY A 133 -10.70 -14.03 -11.93
C GLY A 133 -9.73 -12.86 -11.73
N ASP A 134 -10.15 -11.66 -12.12
CA ASP A 134 -9.48 -10.38 -11.88
C ASP A 134 -10.21 -9.51 -10.83
N ARG A 135 -10.86 -10.14 -9.82
CA ARG A 135 -11.70 -9.48 -8.80
C ARG A 135 -11.42 -10.00 -7.39
N THR A 136 -10.21 -10.41 -7.12
CA THR A 136 -9.84 -11.07 -5.85
C THR A 136 -10.06 -10.16 -4.63
N GLY A 137 -9.71 -8.87 -4.74
CA GLY A 137 -9.91 -7.92 -3.65
C GLY A 137 -11.38 -7.69 -3.30
N LEU A 138 -12.25 -7.65 -4.30
CA LEU A 138 -13.70 -7.54 -4.10
C LEU A 138 -14.23 -8.75 -3.32
N GLU A 139 -13.77 -9.97 -3.65
CA GLU A 139 -14.19 -11.18 -2.96
C GLU A 139 -13.69 -11.22 -1.50
N ILE A 140 -12.45 -10.79 -1.26
CA ILE A 140 -11.91 -10.69 0.11
C ILE A 140 -12.74 -9.72 0.94
N ILE A 141 -13.00 -8.51 0.42
CA ILE A 141 -13.77 -7.50 1.14
C ILE A 141 -15.19 -7.96 1.38
N ARG A 142 -15.85 -8.58 0.38
CA ARG A 142 -17.20 -9.16 0.53
C ARG A 142 -17.24 -10.15 1.70
N THR A 143 -16.28 -11.06 1.75
CA THR A 143 -16.20 -12.10 2.77
C THR A 143 -15.95 -11.54 4.16
N LEU A 144 -14.93 -10.67 4.29
CA LEU A 144 -14.59 -10.03 5.57
C LEU A 144 -15.70 -9.11 6.07
N GLN A 145 -16.33 -8.34 5.18
CA GLN A 145 -17.48 -7.50 5.52
C GLN A 145 -18.65 -8.33 6.06
N GLN A 146 -18.98 -9.43 5.39
CA GLN A 146 -20.05 -10.33 5.86
C GLN A 146 -19.73 -10.91 7.24
N LYS A 147 -18.47 -11.29 7.48
CA LYS A 147 -18.02 -11.79 8.78
C LYS A 147 -18.18 -10.72 9.87
N VAL A 148 -17.70 -9.49 9.64
CA VAL A 148 -17.83 -8.36 10.57
C VAL A 148 -19.30 -8.08 10.93
N VAL A 149 -20.18 -8.01 9.92
CA VAL A 149 -21.60 -7.77 10.12
C VAL A 149 -22.25 -8.92 10.87
N SER A 150 -21.91 -10.17 10.55
CA SER A 150 -22.47 -11.35 11.23
C SER A 150 -22.08 -11.45 12.71
N MET A 151 -20.96 -10.85 13.09
CA MET A 151 -20.48 -10.79 14.48
C MET A 151 -21.04 -9.60 15.28
N GLY A 152 -21.76 -8.69 14.63
CA GLY A 152 -22.34 -7.50 15.28
C GLY A 152 -21.29 -6.48 15.74
N ILE A 153 -20.14 -6.39 15.04
CA ILE A 153 -19.12 -5.37 15.32
C ILE A 153 -19.69 -3.99 15.00
N ASP A 154 -19.50 -3.03 15.91
CA ASP A 154 -19.94 -1.64 15.71
C ASP A 154 -19.09 -0.96 14.64
N VAL A 155 -19.74 -0.46 13.58
CA VAL A 155 -19.08 0.16 12.43
C VAL A 155 -19.49 1.62 12.31
N PHE A 156 -18.50 2.51 12.38
CA PHE A 156 -18.65 3.96 12.28
C PHE A 156 -18.17 4.42 10.89
N MET A 157 -19.13 4.51 9.96
CA MET A 157 -18.88 4.88 8.55
C MET A 157 -18.90 6.39 8.36
N GLU A 158 -18.15 6.87 7.35
CA GLU A 158 -18.01 8.30 7.03
C GLU A 158 -17.55 9.14 8.23
N CYS A 159 -16.78 8.52 9.11
CA CYS A 159 -16.13 9.15 10.24
C CYS A 159 -14.64 9.36 9.93
N LYS A 160 -14.22 10.62 9.77
CA LYS A 160 -12.81 10.95 9.57
C LYS A 160 -12.14 11.13 10.92
N VAL A 161 -11.14 10.30 11.21
CA VAL A 161 -10.26 10.49 12.36
C VAL A 161 -9.21 11.56 12.03
N LEU A 162 -9.03 12.52 12.93
CA LEU A 162 -8.11 13.65 12.81
C LEU A 162 -6.80 13.41 13.56
N ARG A 163 -6.89 12.86 14.79
CA ARG A 163 -5.76 12.71 15.69
C ARG A 163 -5.94 11.52 16.64
N LEU A 164 -4.82 10.87 16.97
CA LEU A 164 -4.74 9.93 18.08
C LEU A 164 -4.62 10.73 19.38
N LEU A 165 -5.21 10.21 20.45
CA LEU A 165 -5.22 10.83 21.78
C LEU A 165 -4.43 9.97 22.76
N ALA A 166 -3.60 10.60 23.56
CA ALA A 166 -2.82 9.93 24.60
C ALA A 166 -3.45 10.12 25.99
N ASP A 167 -3.12 9.21 26.91
CA ASP A 167 -3.37 9.38 28.33
C ASP A 167 -2.21 10.11 29.03
N ALA A 168 -2.35 10.35 30.32
CA ALA A 168 -1.34 11.05 31.12
C ALA A 168 0.03 10.33 31.17
N GLU A 169 0.07 9.04 30.90
CA GLU A 169 1.29 8.23 30.81
C GLU A 169 1.87 8.18 29.38
N GLY A 170 1.26 8.87 28.42
CA GLY A 170 1.69 8.92 27.04
C GLY A 170 1.32 7.68 26.20
N ARG A 171 0.42 6.83 26.69
CA ARG A 171 -0.10 5.67 25.96
C ARG A 171 -1.27 6.10 25.08
N ILE A 172 -1.34 5.60 23.86
CA ILE A 172 -2.50 5.88 23.02
C ILE A 172 -3.75 5.23 23.63
N SER A 173 -4.76 6.05 23.82
CA SER A 173 -5.98 5.73 24.56
C SER A 173 -7.24 6.14 23.83
N GLY A 174 -7.14 6.64 22.61
CA GLY A 174 -8.30 7.02 21.82
C GLY A 174 -7.96 7.79 20.57
N ALA A 175 -9.00 8.37 20.00
CA ALA A 175 -8.94 9.20 18.81
C ALA A 175 -10.08 10.23 18.79
N VAL A 176 -9.84 11.37 18.14
CA VAL A 176 -10.88 12.36 17.81
C VAL A 176 -11.07 12.44 16.32
N GLY A 177 -12.31 12.60 15.90
CA GLY A 177 -12.68 12.74 14.50
C GLY A 177 -13.99 13.52 14.34
N TYR A 178 -14.53 13.48 13.13
CA TYR A 178 -15.83 14.08 12.83
C TYR A 178 -16.61 13.25 11.83
N TRP A 179 -17.93 13.34 11.92
CA TRP A 179 -18.86 12.78 10.95
C TRP A 179 -18.88 13.65 9.69
N ARG A 180 -18.50 13.08 8.55
CA ARG A 180 -18.52 13.81 7.26
C ARG A 180 -19.91 14.28 6.85
N PRO A 181 -21.01 13.52 7.10
CA PRO A 181 -22.36 13.94 6.77
C PRO A 181 -22.85 15.16 7.54
N THR A 182 -22.48 15.31 8.80
CA THR A 182 -22.98 16.38 9.68
C THR A 182 -21.94 17.42 10.02
N GLY A 183 -20.65 17.05 10.00
CA GLY A 183 -19.55 17.87 10.50
C GLY A 183 -19.48 17.96 12.03
N GLU A 184 -20.22 17.13 12.75
CA GLU A 184 -20.17 17.03 14.20
C GLU A 184 -18.94 16.22 14.65
N PHE A 185 -18.31 16.66 15.73
CA PHE A 185 -17.11 15.98 16.24
C PHE A 185 -17.49 14.83 17.15
N VAL A 186 -16.65 13.80 17.14
CA VAL A 186 -16.81 12.58 17.91
C VAL A 186 -15.48 12.15 18.51
N THR A 187 -15.51 11.64 19.73
CA THR A 187 -14.36 11.08 20.43
C THR A 187 -14.56 9.58 20.67
N PHE A 188 -13.48 8.86 20.55
CA PHE A 188 -13.41 7.42 20.86
C PHE A 188 -12.34 7.20 21.91
N THR A 189 -12.67 6.53 23.00
CA THR A 189 -11.69 6.09 24.00
C THR A 189 -11.58 4.57 23.98
N ALA A 190 -10.35 4.06 24.09
CA ALA A 190 -10.10 2.62 24.11
C ALA A 190 -8.78 2.29 24.81
N LYS A 191 -8.63 1.02 25.22
CA LYS A 191 -7.40 0.51 25.80
C LYS A 191 -6.29 0.32 24.75
N ALA A 192 -6.67 0.01 23.49
CA ALA A 192 -5.76 -0.13 22.37
C ALA A 192 -6.37 0.45 21.07
N VAL A 193 -5.51 1.00 20.20
CA VAL A 193 -5.88 1.54 18.88
C VAL A 193 -5.06 0.85 17.80
N VAL A 194 -5.73 0.31 16.77
CA VAL A 194 -5.11 -0.32 15.60
C VAL A 194 -5.26 0.59 14.38
N LEU A 195 -4.16 1.00 13.78
CA LEU A 195 -4.15 1.69 12.49
C LEU A 195 -4.15 0.67 11.34
N ALA A 196 -5.13 0.79 10.46
CA ALA A 196 -5.26 -0.02 9.23
C ALA A 196 -5.72 0.88 8.05
N THR A 197 -5.17 2.09 7.98
CA THR A 197 -5.64 3.21 7.16
C THR A 197 -5.18 3.16 5.69
N GLY A 198 -4.34 2.20 5.34
CA GLY A 198 -3.88 2.01 3.96
C GLY A 198 -2.80 3.00 3.52
N SER A 199 -2.85 3.43 2.28
CA SER A 199 -1.78 4.04 1.49
C SER A 199 -1.64 5.57 1.64
N ILE A 200 -0.57 6.10 1.01
CA ILE A 200 -0.25 7.53 0.88
C ILE A 200 -0.33 8.02 -0.58
N GLY A 201 -0.79 7.20 -1.52
CA GLY A 201 -0.59 7.42 -2.96
C GLY A 201 -1.28 8.66 -3.53
N LYS A 202 -2.22 9.28 -2.82
CA LYS A 202 -2.85 10.56 -3.25
C LYS A 202 -1.92 11.76 -3.19
N SER A 203 -0.73 11.61 -2.64
CA SER A 203 0.34 12.61 -2.74
C SER A 203 0.94 12.70 -4.15
N TRP A 204 0.71 11.74 -5.04
CA TRP A 204 1.14 11.77 -6.45
C TRP A 204 -0.02 12.04 -7.40
N MET A 205 0.28 12.75 -8.49
CA MET A 205 -0.72 13.09 -9.51
C MET A 205 -1.28 11.84 -10.21
N TYR A 206 -0.40 10.88 -10.54
CA TYR A 206 -0.80 9.63 -11.18
C TYR A 206 -0.68 8.48 -10.20
N THR A 207 -1.83 8.02 -9.73
CA THR A 207 -1.92 6.96 -8.72
C THR A 207 -3.07 6.01 -9.02
N SER A 208 -2.85 4.73 -8.70
CA SER A 208 -3.91 3.71 -8.72
C SER A 208 -4.74 3.70 -7.43
N ASN A 209 -4.36 4.51 -6.44
CA ASN A 209 -5.00 4.53 -5.13
C ASN A 209 -6.34 5.29 -5.16
N SER A 210 -7.24 4.90 -4.27
CA SER A 210 -8.49 5.63 -4.04
C SER A 210 -8.21 7.04 -3.48
N TRP A 211 -9.20 7.91 -3.57
CA TRP A 211 -9.11 9.28 -3.06
C TRP A 211 -8.92 9.37 -1.53
N GLU A 212 -9.14 8.28 -0.81
CA GLU A 212 -8.98 8.18 0.65
C GLU A 212 -7.55 7.90 1.09
N SER A 213 -6.66 7.55 0.17
CA SER A 213 -5.26 7.18 0.44
C SER A 213 -4.38 8.42 0.65
N THR A 214 -4.70 9.20 1.67
CA THR A 214 -4.09 10.50 2.00
C THR A 214 -3.00 10.43 3.07
N GLY A 215 -2.68 9.22 3.57
CA GLY A 215 -1.60 9.01 4.55
C GLY A 215 -1.97 9.34 5.98
N ASP A 216 -3.27 9.42 6.31
CA ASP A 216 -3.74 9.83 7.64
C ASP A 216 -3.13 9.02 8.78
N GLY A 217 -3.08 7.68 8.66
CA GLY A 217 -2.53 6.84 9.73
C GLY A 217 -1.03 6.97 9.91
N HIS A 218 -0.28 7.09 8.80
CA HIS A 218 1.16 7.38 8.88
C HIS A 218 1.41 8.71 9.59
N ALA A 219 0.68 9.76 9.19
CA ALA A 219 0.81 11.08 9.77
C ALA A 219 0.42 11.09 11.26
N MET A 220 -0.72 10.49 11.61
CA MET A 220 -1.16 10.38 13.02
C MET A 220 -0.15 9.61 13.87
N ALA A 221 0.46 8.55 13.36
CA ALA A 221 1.51 7.80 14.07
C ALA A 221 2.75 8.67 14.28
N ILE A 222 3.22 9.40 13.27
CA ILE A 222 4.35 10.33 13.36
C ILE A 222 4.05 11.42 14.39
N TRP A 223 2.88 12.04 14.35
CA TRP A 223 2.48 13.09 15.29
C TRP A 223 2.33 12.60 16.73
N ALA A 224 1.94 11.34 16.91
CA ALA A 224 1.93 10.69 18.21
C ALA A 224 3.34 10.35 18.73
N GLY A 225 4.36 10.45 17.88
CA GLY A 225 5.76 10.15 18.19
C GLY A 225 6.17 8.70 17.93
N ALA A 226 5.38 7.94 17.21
CA ALA A 226 5.78 6.61 16.75
C ALA A 226 6.85 6.70 15.66
N ASP A 227 7.70 5.69 15.60
CA ASP A 227 8.68 5.55 14.54
C ASP A 227 8.01 5.10 13.24
N VAL A 228 8.47 5.67 12.11
CA VAL A 228 8.19 5.12 10.77
C VAL A 228 9.50 4.74 10.10
N ILE A 229 9.45 3.73 9.22
CA ILE A 229 10.64 3.18 8.54
C ILE A 229 10.42 3.11 7.03
N GLU A 230 11.52 3.18 6.28
CA GLU A 230 11.55 2.91 4.83
C GLU A 230 10.59 3.79 4.01
N MET A 231 10.29 5.02 4.47
CA MET A 231 9.35 5.94 3.81
C MET A 231 9.77 6.32 2.39
N GLU A 232 11.04 6.18 2.02
CA GLU A 232 11.54 6.35 0.66
C GLU A 232 11.10 5.26 -0.32
N SER A 233 10.64 4.12 0.19
CA SER A 233 10.29 2.93 -0.58
C SER A 233 8.84 2.99 -1.06
N VAL A 234 8.62 3.67 -2.18
CA VAL A 234 7.32 3.80 -2.84
C VAL A 234 7.32 2.97 -4.12
N GLN A 235 6.36 2.05 -4.25
CA GLN A 235 6.22 1.22 -5.43
C GLN A 235 5.34 1.91 -6.48
N PHE A 236 5.89 2.05 -7.68
CA PHE A 236 5.12 2.39 -8.87
C PHE A 236 4.72 1.11 -9.60
N HIS A 237 3.42 0.90 -9.80
CA HIS A 237 2.96 -0.20 -10.63
C HIS A 237 3.31 0.09 -12.09
N PRO A 238 3.89 -0.85 -12.84
CA PRO A 238 4.33 -0.60 -14.20
C PRO A 238 3.21 -0.17 -15.14
N THR A 239 2.03 -0.73 -14.92
CA THR A 239 0.91 -0.60 -15.85
C THR A 239 -0.31 0.02 -15.16
N GLY A 240 -0.52 1.32 -15.38
CA GLY A 240 -1.75 2.06 -15.15
C GLY A 240 -2.28 2.59 -16.48
N MET A 241 -3.55 2.91 -16.58
CA MET A 241 -4.11 3.59 -17.76
C MET A 241 -3.45 4.97 -17.92
N VAL A 242 -3.05 5.34 -19.13
CA VAL A 242 -2.50 6.66 -19.42
C VAL A 242 -3.50 7.56 -20.16
N TRP A 243 -4.52 6.97 -20.74
CA TRP A 243 -5.57 7.67 -21.48
C TRP A 243 -6.95 7.00 -21.26
N PRO A 244 -8.06 7.79 -21.25
CA PRO A 244 -8.11 9.26 -21.20
C PRO A 244 -7.59 9.85 -19.88
N LEU A 245 -7.28 11.15 -19.86
CA LEU A 245 -6.69 11.83 -18.69
C LEU A 245 -7.53 11.70 -17.42
N SER A 246 -8.87 11.64 -17.55
CA SER A 246 -9.80 11.49 -16.43
C SER A 246 -9.64 10.21 -15.63
N VAL A 247 -9.03 9.18 -16.21
CA VAL A 247 -8.79 7.86 -15.59
C VAL A 247 -7.30 7.49 -15.54
N ARG A 248 -6.44 8.47 -15.83
CA ARG A 248 -5.00 8.27 -15.79
C ARG A 248 -4.55 7.82 -14.39
N GLY A 249 -3.74 6.77 -14.36
CA GLY A 249 -3.27 6.14 -13.13
C GLY A 249 -4.09 4.92 -12.68
N LEU A 250 -5.32 4.72 -13.21
CA LEU A 250 -6.15 3.57 -12.86
C LEU A 250 -5.41 2.27 -13.19
N LEU A 251 -5.44 1.31 -12.26
CA LEU A 251 -4.67 0.07 -12.35
C LEU A 251 -5.02 -0.74 -13.61
N VAL A 252 -3.97 -1.23 -14.28
CA VAL A 252 -4.05 -2.30 -15.27
C VAL A 252 -3.30 -3.49 -14.70
N THR A 253 -4.04 -4.55 -14.38
CA THR A 253 -3.51 -5.67 -13.59
C THR A 253 -2.30 -6.36 -14.22
N GLU A 254 -1.35 -6.76 -13.38
CA GLU A 254 -0.23 -7.61 -13.79
C GLU A 254 -0.69 -8.95 -14.40
N GLY A 255 -1.91 -9.38 -14.09
CA GLY A 255 -2.55 -10.55 -14.66
C GLY A 255 -2.58 -10.54 -16.19
N VAL A 256 -2.67 -9.36 -16.84
CA VAL A 256 -2.58 -9.26 -18.31
C VAL A 256 -1.25 -9.80 -18.82
N ARG A 257 -0.14 -9.43 -18.17
CA ARG A 257 1.20 -9.93 -18.50
C ARG A 257 1.36 -11.40 -18.13
N GLY A 258 0.78 -11.82 -17.01
CA GLY A 258 0.72 -13.22 -16.58
C GLY A 258 -0.06 -14.12 -17.54
N ASP A 259 -1.10 -13.60 -18.19
CA ASP A 259 -1.90 -14.32 -19.20
C ASP A 259 -1.34 -14.21 -20.64
N GLY A 260 -0.17 -13.57 -20.84
CA GLY A 260 0.54 -13.56 -22.12
C GLY A 260 0.71 -12.19 -22.78
N GLY A 261 0.28 -11.10 -22.12
CA GLY A 261 0.50 -9.73 -22.63
C GLY A 261 1.97 -9.35 -22.68
N ALA A 262 2.40 -8.71 -23.76
CA ALA A 262 3.77 -8.23 -23.98
C ALA A 262 3.82 -6.70 -24.03
N LEU A 263 4.89 -6.12 -23.44
CA LEU A 263 5.14 -4.68 -23.48
C LEU A 263 5.89 -4.29 -24.76
N ARG A 264 5.31 -3.34 -25.52
CA ARG A 264 5.89 -2.85 -26.77
C ARG A 264 5.99 -1.32 -26.74
N ASN A 265 7.07 -0.79 -27.29
CA ASN A 265 7.24 0.65 -27.50
C ASN A 265 6.49 1.15 -28.76
N SER A 266 6.60 2.44 -29.09
CA SER A 266 5.95 3.04 -30.28
C SER A 266 6.47 2.49 -31.62
N GLU A 267 7.64 1.87 -31.63
CA GLU A 267 8.24 1.21 -32.80
C GLU A 267 7.76 -0.24 -32.95
N GLY A 268 6.93 -0.76 -32.03
CA GLY A 268 6.45 -2.14 -31.98
C GLY A 268 7.45 -3.14 -31.36
N THR A 269 8.60 -2.67 -30.89
CA THR A 269 9.64 -3.51 -30.28
C THR A 269 9.20 -3.97 -28.88
N ARG A 270 9.34 -5.25 -28.57
CA ARG A 270 9.17 -5.82 -27.22
C ARG A 270 10.44 -5.53 -26.41
N PHE A 271 10.50 -4.32 -25.86
CA PHE A 271 11.73 -3.70 -25.34
C PHE A 271 12.25 -4.31 -24.03
N MET A 272 11.47 -5.09 -23.30
CA MET A 272 11.87 -5.61 -21.98
C MET A 272 13.15 -6.45 -22.01
N PHE A 273 13.50 -7.06 -23.14
CA PHE A 273 14.75 -7.83 -23.31
C PHE A 273 16.00 -6.98 -23.15
N ASP A 274 15.93 -5.68 -23.50
CA ASP A 274 17.05 -4.75 -23.40
C ASP A 274 17.29 -4.27 -21.95
N TYR A 275 16.33 -4.50 -21.05
CA TYR A 275 16.33 -4.00 -19.67
C TYR A 275 16.51 -5.09 -18.61
N VAL A 276 16.85 -6.32 -19.00
CA VAL A 276 17.07 -7.41 -18.05
C VAL A 276 18.37 -7.17 -17.27
N ALA A 277 18.24 -6.86 -15.98
CA ALA A 277 19.41 -6.66 -15.12
C ALA A 277 20.23 -7.96 -14.99
N PRO A 278 21.59 -7.86 -14.83
CA PRO A 278 22.48 -9.03 -14.80
C PRO A 278 22.04 -10.13 -13.84
N MET A 279 21.49 -9.78 -12.69
CA MET A 279 21.05 -10.72 -11.67
C MET A 279 19.85 -11.58 -12.09
N PHE A 280 19.07 -11.16 -13.10
CA PHE A 280 17.88 -11.89 -13.59
C PHE A 280 18.16 -12.66 -14.89
N ARG A 281 19.31 -12.47 -15.55
CA ARG A 281 19.58 -13.05 -16.88
C ARG A 281 19.53 -14.57 -16.92
N ALA A 282 19.98 -15.22 -15.86
CA ALA A 282 19.99 -16.69 -15.81
C ALA A 282 18.57 -17.30 -15.82
N GLU A 283 17.60 -16.58 -15.26
CA GLU A 283 16.22 -17.06 -15.10
C GLU A 283 15.25 -16.44 -16.12
N THR A 284 15.72 -15.51 -16.98
CA THR A 284 14.90 -14.74 -17.92
C THR A 284 15.20 -15.13 -19.36
N ALA A 285 14.16 -15.29 -20.17
CA ALA A 285 14.27 -15.59 -21.60
C ALA A 285 15.07 -14.51 -22.36
N GLU A 286 15.86 -14.92 -23.33
CA GLU A 286 16.67 -14.05 -24.17
C GLU A 286 16.02 -13.71 -25.50
N THR A 287 15.00 -14.48 -25.93
CA THR A 287 14.28 -14.27 -27.20
C THR A 287 12.77 -14.26 -27.00
N GLU A 288 12.06 -13.63 -27.96
CA GLU A 288 10.58 -13.61 -27.93
C GLU A 288 10.02 -15.02 -27.99
N GLU A 289 10.59 -15.92 -28.78
CA GLU A 289 10.12 -17.30 -28.95
C GLU A 289 10.30 -18.11 -27.64
N GLU A 290 11.39 -17.93 -26.92
CA GLU A 290 11.59 -18.58 -25.61
C GLU A 290 10.59 -18.05 -24.59
N ALA A 291 10.44 -16.73 -24.51
CA ALA A 291 9.49 -16.07 -23.62
C ALA A 291 8.04 -16.50 -23.90
N ASP A 292 7.70 -16.75 -25.17
CA ASP A 292 6.36 -17.19 -25.56
C ASP A 292 6.11 -18.65 -25.18
N ARG A 293 7.11 -19.53 -25.36
CA ARG A 293 7.02 -20.93 -24.93
C ARG A 293 6.89 -21.07 -23.42
N TRP A 294 7.41 -20.12 -22.63
CA TRP A 294 7.29 -20.15 -21.18
C TRP A 294 5.82 -20.20 -20.72
N TYR A 295 4.90 -19.54 -21.40
CA TYR A 295 3.47 -19.56 -21.03
C TYR A 295 2.81 -20.94 -21.19
N ASP A 296 3.36 -21.82 -22.02
CA ASP A 296 2.86 -23.17 -22.25
C ASP A 296 3.65 -24.22 -21.46
N ASP A 297 4.93 -23.95 -21.16
CA ASP A 297 5.84 -24.86 -20.47
C ASP A 297 6.82 -24.07 -19.58
N HIS A 298 6.36 -23.74 -18.36
CA HIS A 298 7.12 -23.00 -17.36
C HIS A 298 8.37 -23.73 -16.83
N LEU A 299 8.39 -25.06 -16.91
CA LEU A 299 9.47 -25.87 -16.33
C LEU A 299 10.70 -25.94 -17.24
N ASN A 300 10.50 -25.91 -18.55
CA ASN A 300 11.58 -26.11 -19.53
C ASN A 300 11.98 -24.83 -20.26
N ASN A 301 11.38 -23.67 -19.94
CA ASN A 301 11.72 -22.39 -20.55
C ASN A 301 11.97 -21.33 -19.47
N ARG A 302 12.88 -20.39 -19.76
CA ARG A 302 13.11 -19.25 -18.89
C ARG A 302 11.95 -18.26 -18.96
N ARG A 303 11.70 -17.57 -17.84
CA ARG A 303 10.57 -16.64 -17.67
C ARG A 303 10.63 -15.47 -18.66
N THR A 304 9.45 -15.04 -19.11
CA THR A 304 9.32 -13.81 -19.91
C THR A 304 9.82 -12.59 -19.15
N PRO A 305 10.59 -11.67 -19.81
CA PRO A 305 11.03 -10.43 -19.18
C PRO A 305 9.88 -9.45 -18.84
N ASP A 306 8.71 -9.60 -19.46
CA ASP A 306 7.53 -8.79 -19.11
C ASP A 306 7.03 -9.04 -17.68
N LEU A 307 7.48 -10.12 -17.02
CA LEU A 307 7.18 -10.48 -15.62
C LEU A 307 8.40 -10.34 -14.69
N LEU A 308 9.35 -9.48 -15.03
CA LEU A 308 10.36 -9.03 -14.06
C LEU A 308 9.69 -8.30 -12.87
N PRO A 309 10.39 -8.14 -11.74
CA PRO A 309 9.89 -7.34 -10.62
C PRO A 309 9.38 -5.96 -11.05
N ARG A 310 8.37 -5.45 -10.35
CA ARG A 310 7.64 -4.23 -10.74
C ARG A 310 8.53 -3.01 -10.88
N ASP A 311 9.52 -2.86 -10.01
CA ASP A 311 10.50 -1.79 -10.05
C ASP A 311 11.33 -1.81 -11.36
N GLU A 312 11.75 -3.00 -11.82
CA GLU A 312 12.48 -3.16 -13.07
C GLU A 312 11.62 -2.77 -14.28
N VAL A 313 10.38 -3.29 -14.33
CA VAL A 313 9.47 -3.00 -15.44
C VAL A 313 9.06 -1.53 -15.47
N ALA A 314 8.79 -0.92 -14.31
CA ALA A 314 8.42 0.50 -14.24
C ALA A 314 9.58 1.41 -14.70
N ARG A 315 10.83 1.10 -14.32
CA ARG A 315 12.02 1.83 -14.81
C ARG A 315 12.20 1.67 -16.32
N ALA A 316 12.03 0.46 -16.85
CA ALA A 316 12.14 0.20 -18.28
C ALA A 316 11.13 1.02 -19.09
N ILE A 317 9.86 1.03 -18.68
CA ILE A 317 8.80 1.84 -19.32
C ILE A 317 9.15 3.33 -19.25
N ASN A 318 9.57 3.82 -18.08
CA ASN A 318 9.97 5.22 -17.92
C ASN A 318 11.15 5.60 -18.83
N SER A 319 12.11 4.69 -19.01
CA SER A 319 13.26 4.88 -19.90
C SER A 319 12.85 4.94 -21.37
N GLU A 320 11.92 4.08 -21.82
CA GLU A 320 11.37 4.12 -23.18
C GLU A 320 10.63 5.45 -23.46
N VAL A 321 9.83 5.90 -22.50
CA VAL A 321 9.11 7.18 -22.61
C VAL A 321 10.09 8.36 -22.66
N LYS A 322 11.10 8.41 -21.78
CA LYS A 322 12.15 9.45 -21.79
C LYS A 322 12.97 9.44 -23.07
N ALA A 323 13.21 8.28 -23.68
CA ALA A 323 13.92 8.13 -24.95
C ALA A 323 13.09 8.51 -26.18
N GLY A 324 11.84 8.96 -26.01
CA GLY A 324 10.95 9.33 -27.10
C GLY A 324 10.29 8.16 -27.84
N ARG A 325 10.42 6.94 -27.33
CA ARG A 325 9.79 5.72 -27.87
C ARG A 325 8.53 5.34 -27.12
N GLY A 326 7.94 6.27 -26.37
CA GLY A 326 6.67 6.08 -25.69
C GLY A 326 5.45 6.13 -26.62
N SER A 327 4.29 5.76 -26.09
CA SER A 327 2.99 5.91 -26.76
C SER A 327 2.56 7.39 -26.83
N PRO A 328 1.56 7.76 -27.63
CA PRO A 328 1.12 9.14 -27.81
C PRO A 328 0.75 9.88 -26.49
N HIS A 329 0.30 9.14 -25.48
CA HIS A 329 -0.13 9.72 -24.21
C HIS A 329 0.89 9.53 -23.06
N GLY A 330 2.15 9.21 -23.39
CA GLY A 330 3.25 9.14 -22.43
C GLY A 330 3.33 7.83 -21.65
N GLY A 331 2.97 6.73 -22.28
CA GLY A 331 3.12 5.37 -21.80
C GLY A 331 3.81 4.48 -22.84
N VAL A 332 3.47 3.19 -22.83
CA VAL A 332 3.85 2.16 -23.81
C VAL A 332 2.61 1.32 -24.14
N PHE A 333 2.74 0.37 -25.06
CA PHE A 333 1.64 -0.52 -25.43
C PHE A 333 1.75 -1.87 -24.72
N LEU A 334 0.66 -2.30 -24.08
CA LEU A 334 0.52 -3.65 -23.53
C LEU A 334 -0.37 -4.45 -24.48
N ASP A 335 0.25 -5.37 -25.22
CA ASP A 335 -0.37 -6.14 -26.28
C ASP A 335 -0.73 -7.55 -25.80
N ILE A 336 -2.02 -7.81 -25.63
CA ILE A 336 -2.57 -9.16 -25.46
C ILE A 336 -3.42 -9.55 -26.68
N ALA A 337 -3.89 -8.57 -27.45
CA ALA A 337 -4.80 -8.75 -28.58
C ALA A 337 -4.22 -9.68 -29.66
N THR A 338 -2.93 -9.54 -29.98
CA THR A 338 -2.25 -10.37 -30.98
C THR A 338 -1.81 -11.75 -30.44
N ARG A 339 -1.91 -11.97 -29.12
CA ARG A 339 -1.29 -13.11 -28.42
C ARG A 339 -2.31 -14.13 -27.91
N ARG A 340 -3.55 -13.73 -27.69
CA ARG A 340 -4.63 -14.58 -27.17
C ARG A 340 -5.93 -14.34 -27.93
N SER A 341 -6.79 -15.38 -28.01
CA SER A 341 -8.11 -15.24 -28.64
C SER A 341 -9.02 -14.29 -27.84
N ALA A 342 -9.94 -13.65 -28.53
CA ALA A 342 -10.95 -12.78 -27.91
C ALA A 342 -11.78 -13.51 -26.84
N GLU A 343 -12.09 -14.79 -27.03
CA GLU A 343 -12.79 -15.61 -26.03
C GLU A 343 -11.94 -15.82 -24.79
N TYR A 344 -10.63 -16.11 -24.95
CA TYR A 344 -9.70 -16.24 -23.83
C TYR A 344 -9.64 -14.95 -23.01
N ILE A 345 -9.44 -13.80 -23.67
CA ILE A 345 -9.32 -12.48 -23.02
C ILE A 345 -10.59 -12.16 -22.22
N ARG A 346 -11.77 -12.28 -22.81
CA ARG A 346 -13.05 -11.99 -22.13
C ARG A 346 -13.31 -12.92 -20.95
N ARG A 347 -12.87 -14.16 -21.01
CA ARG A 347 -13.03 -15.14 -19.93
C ARG A 347 -12.04 -14.91 -18.78
N ARG A 348 -10.77 -14.61 -19.10
CA ARG A 348 -9.69 -14.50 -18.11
C ARG A 348 -9.54 -13.13 -17.49
N LEU A 349 -9.88 -12.09 -18.24
CA LEU A 349 -9.67 -10.68 -17.93
C LEU A 349 -10.98 -9.86 -18.13
N PRO A 350 -12.12 -10.31 -17.57
CA PRO A 350 -13.39 -9.63 -17.79
C PRO A 350 -13.39 -8.19 -17.25
N GLY A 351 -12.74 -7.94 -16.11
CA GLY A 351 -12.61 -6.60 -15.51
C GLY A 351 -11.82 -5.66 -16.42
N MET A 352 -10.67 -6.10 -16.93
CA MET A 352 -9.87 -5.29 -17.87
C MET A 352 -10.61 -5.02 -19.17
N TYR A 353 -11.32 -6.01 -19.71
CA TYR A 353 -12.13 -5.81 -20.92
C TYR A 353 -13.18 -4.70 -20.71
N HIS A 354 -13.94 -4.77 -19.61
CA HIS A 354 -14.94 -3.75 -19.30
C HIS A 354 -14.31 -2.38 -19.00
N GLN A 355 -13.22 -2.35 -18.22
CA GLN A 355 -12.53 -1.11 -17.86
C GLN A 355 -12.08 -0.32 -19.10
N PHE A 356 -11.40 -0.97 -20.05
CA PHE A 356 -10.94 -0.30 -21.26
C PHE A 356 -12.08 0.05 -22.21
N MET A 357 -13.08 -0.83 -22.34
CA MET A 357 -14.24 -0.57 -23.18
C MET A 357 -15.07 0.62 -22.68
N GLU A 358 -15.39 0.66 -21.39
CA GLU A 358 -16.25 1.68 -20.79
C GLU A 358 -15.53 3.03 -20.58
N LEU A 359 -14.26 2.99 -20.20
CA LEU A 359 -13.53 4.20 -19.81
C LEU A 359 -12.72 4.82 -20.95
N ALA A 360 -12.26 4.02 -21.93
CA ALA A 360 -11.41 4.47 -23.03
C ALA A 360 -11.96 4.17 -24.41
N GLY A 361 -13.05 3.41 -24.54
CA GLY A 361 -13.59 2.98 -25.83
C GLY A 361 -12.66 2.01 -26.59
N VAL A 362 -11.79 1.29 -25.87
CA VAL A 362 -10.78 0.38 -26.44
C VAL A 362 -11.20 -1.06 -26.23
N ASP A 363 -11.37 -1.80 -27.34
CA ASP A 363 -11.55 -3.26 -27.32
C ASP A 363 -10.18 -3.95 -27.23
N ILE A 364 -9.80 -4.39 -26.02
CA ILE A 364 -8.51 -5.05 -25.77
C ILE A 364 -8.37 -6.43 -26.42
N THR A 365 -9.43 -6.94 -27.07
CA THR A 365 -9.36 -8.17 -27.85
C THR A 365 -8.83 -7.94 -29.27
N THR A 366 -8.75 -6.69 -29.70
CA THR A 366 -8.32 -6.28 -31.05
C THR A 366 -7.25 -5.20 -31.05
N THR A 367 -7.11 -4.45 -29.96
CA THR A 367 -6.25 -3.27 -29.86
C THR A 367 -5.39 -3.34 -28.58
N PRO A 368 -4.07 -3.06 -28.65
CA PRO A 368 -3.23 -2.95 -27.47
C PRO A 368 -3.69 -1.83 -26.53
N MET A 369 -3.47 -2.02 -25.22
CA MET A 369 -3.73 -1.04 -24.17
C MET A 369 -2.57 -0.05 -24.08
N GLU A 370 -2.83 1.26 -23.96
CA GLU A 370 -1.81 2.23 -23.55
C GLU A 370 -1.68 2.23 -22.04
N VAL A 371 -0.47 1.95 -21.55
CA VAL A 371 -0.19 1.82 -20.12
C VAL A 371 1.10 2.53 -19.74
N GLY A 372 1.19 2.96 -18.48
CA GLY A 372 2.39 3.59 -17.94
C GLY A 372 2.45 3.48 -16.42
N PRO A 373 3.60 3.83 -15.82
CA PRO A 373 3.78 3.71 -14.38
C PRO A 373 2.83 4.62 -13.60
N THR A 374 2.33 4.08 -12.48
CA THR A 374 1.42 4.79 -11.56
C THR A 374 1.84 4.51 -10.11
N CYS A 375 1.78 5.53 -9.24
CA CYS A 375 2.02 5.34 -7.80
C CYS A 375 0.98 4.34 -7.25
N HIS A 376 1.45 3.30 -6.56
CA HIS A 376 0.60 2.15 -6.29
C HIS A 376 0.60 1.67 -4.85
N TYR A 377 1.79 1.56 -4.21
CA TYR A 377 1.89 0.95 -2.89
C TYR A 377 3.03 1.58 -2.08
N MET A 378 2.77 1.82 -0.79
CA MET A 378 3.78 2.24 0.17
C MET A 378 4.36 1.00 0.87
N MET A 379 5.68 0.74 0.71
CA MET A 379 6.33 -0.37 1.40
C MET A 379 6.81 0.00 2.81
N GLY A 380 7.18 1.27 3.02
CA GLY A 380 7.46 1.81 4.34
C GLY A 380 6.19 2.09 5.14
N GLY A 381 6.35 2.46 6.39
CA GLY A 381 5.22 2.78 7.26
C GLY A 381 5.59 2.75 8.74
N VAL A 382 4.59 2.66 9.59
CA VAL A 382 4.75 2.57 11.05
C VAL A 382 5.60 1.37 11.40
N ARG A 383 6.66 1.60 12.17
CA ARG A 383 7.52 0.53 12.69
C ARG A 383 6.76 -0.27 13.73
N VAL A 384 6.68 -1.57 13.51
CA VAL A 384 5.93 -2.49 14.39
C VAL A 384 6.80 -3.67 14.83
N ASP A 385 6.43 -4.26 15.96
CA ASP A 385 6.95 -5.55 16.39
C ASP A 385 6.36 -6.67 15.52
N ALA A 386 7.20 -7.56 15.02
CA ALA A 386 6.81 -8.59 14.04
C ALA A 386 5.80 -9.62 14.58
N GLU A 387 5.73 -9.84 15.88
CA GLU A 387 4.84 -10.84 16.50
C GLU A 387 3.48 -10.24 16.86
N THR A 388 3.47 -8.99 17.32
CA THR A 388 2.32 -8.35 17.97
C THR A 388 1.72 -7.19 17.20
N GLU A 389 2.42 -6.69 16.16
CA GLU A 389 2.08 -5.46 15.42
C GLU A 389 2.01 -4.20 16.32
N ALA A 390 2.61 -4.24 17.51
CA ALA A 390 2.71 -3.09 18.40
C ALA A 390 3.67 -2.04 17.81
N ALA A 391 3.21 -0.80 17.71
CA ALA A 391 4.07 0.34 17.36
C ALA A 391 5.01 0.71 18.51
N THR A 392 5.92 1.65 18.27
CA THR A 392 6.89 2.10 19.30
C THR A 392 6.27 2.92 20.43
N ILE A 393 4.99 3.30 20.31
CA ILE A 393 4.22 3.98 21.36
C ILE A 393 3.22 2.99 21.96
N PRO A 394 3.18 2.84 23.30
CA PRO A 394 2.26 1.91 23.95
C PRO A 394 0.79 2.21 23.64
N GLY A 395 -0.01 1.17 23.46
CA GLY A 395 -1.42 1.26 23.11
C GLY A 395 -1.70 1.47 21.62
N LEU A 396 -0.66 1.67 20.80
CA LEU A 396 -0.78 1.82 19.36
C LEU A 396 -0.30 0.55 18.64
N PHE A 397 -1.07 0.11 17.65
CA PHE A 397 -0.78 -1.01 16.76
C PHE A 397 -0.99 -0.56 15.31
N ALA A 398 -0.34 -1.22 14.35
CA ALA A 398 -0.55 -0.93 12.93
C ALA A 398 -0.44 -2.21 12.09
N CYS A 399 -1.26 -2.34 11.04
CA CYS A 399 -1.24 -3.50 10.15
C CYS A 399 -1.66 -3.18 8.72
N GLY A 400 -1.24 -4.02 7.77
CA GLY A 400 -1.41 -3.78 6.35
C GLY A 400 -0.52 -2.63 5.86
N GLU A 401 -0.91 -1.96 4.79
CA GLU A 401 -0.06 -0.99 4.08
C GLU A 401 0.40 0.24 4.91
N VAL A 402 -0.22 0.51 6.06
CA VAL A 402 0.23 1.58 6.97
C VAL A 402 1.42 1.15 7.84
N ALA A 403 1.66 -0.16 7.97
CA ALA A 403 2.80 -0.73 8.70
C ALA A 403 3.98 -1.00 7.76
N GLY A 404 5.20 -0.71 8.22
CA GLY A 404 6.44 -0.96 7.49
C GLY A 404 7.17 -2.22 7.95
N GLY A 405 8.13 -2.68 7.13
CA GLY A 405 9.08 -3.75 7.46
C GLY A 405 8.84 -5.07 6.73
N MET A 406 7.61 -5.46 6.41
CA MET A 406 7.32 -6.73 5.74
C MET A 406 7.87 -6.79 4.30
N HIS A 407 7.78 -5.70 3.55
CA HIS A 407 8.05 -5.69 2.12
C HIS A 407 9.47 -5.22 1.73
N GLY A 408 10.22 -4.64 2.67
CA GLY A 408 11.53 -4.07 2.37
C GLY A 408 11.46 -3.01 1.28
N ALA A 409 12.43 -3.01 0.37
CA ALA A 409 12.53 -1.99 -0.68
C ALA A 409 11.58 -2.20 -1.88
N ASN A 410 10.94 -3.38 -2.01
CA ASN A 410 10.03 -3.65 -3.13
C ASN A 410 9.11 -4.84 -2.81
N ARG A 411 7.81 -4.64 -3.00
CA ARG A 411 6.77 -5.63 -2.71
C ARG A 411 6.50 -6.53 -3.90
N LEU A 412 6.45 -7.82 -3.69
CA LEU A 412 5.97 -8.77 -4.68
C LEU A 412 4.44 -8.69 -4.85
N GLY A 413 3.96 -8.85 -6.08
CA GLY A 413 2.54 -8.89 -6.37
C GLY A 413 1.83 -10.00 -5.60
N GLY A 414 0.66 -9.71 -5.04
CA GLY A 414 -0.12 -10.65 -4.23
C GLY A 414 0.27 -10.71 -2.75
N ASN A 415 1.51 -10.35 -2.37
CA ASN A 415 1.92 -10.32 -0.96
C ASN A 415 1.13 -9.32 -0.12
N SER A 416 0.66 -8.20 -0.70
CA SER A 416 -0.16 -7.25 0.05
C SER A 416 -1.51 -7.82 0.51
N LEU A 417 -2.12 -8.72 -0.27
CA LEU A 417 -3.39 -9.32 0.11
C LEU A 417 -3.22 -10.40 1.18
N SER A 418 -2.13 -11.14 1.17
CA SER A 418 -1.80 -12.06 2.28
C SER A 418 -1.28 -11.33 3.51
N ASP A 419 -0.52 -10.24 3.34
CA ASP A 419 -0.08 -9.34 4.41
C ASP A 419 -1.26 -8.84 5.26
N LEU A 420 -2.27 -8.24 4.62
CA LEU A 420 -3.44 -7.72 5.37
C LEU A 420 -4.20 -8.81 6.13
N LEU A 421 -4.16 -10.06 5.69
CA LEU A 421 -4.82 -11.18 6.39
C LEU A 421 -3.97 -11.68 7.57
N VAL A 422 -2.68 -11.85 7.36
CA VAL A 422 -1.73 -12.34 8.38
C VAL A 422 -1.56 -11.29 9.47
N PHE A 423 -1.15 -10.08 9.10
CA PHE A 423 -0.82 -9.04 10.08
C PHE A 423 -2.06 -8.32 10.62
N GLY A 424 -3.17 -8.28 9.85
CA GLY A 424 -4.45 -7.88 10.42
C GLY A 424 -4.89 -8.78 11.58
N ARG A 425 -4.74 -10.10 11.42
CA ARG A 425 -4.98 -11.05 12.52
C ARG A 425 -4.02 -10.82 13.69
N ARG A 426 -2.71 -10.68 13.43
CA ARG A 426 -1.71 -10.46 14.46
C ARG A 426 -1.93 -9.18 15.24
N ALA A 427 -2.27 -8.08 14.57
CA ALA A 427 -2.63 -6.83 15.22
C ALA A 427 -3.87 -6.97 16.12
N GLY A 428 -4.87 -7.72 15.66
CA GLY A 428 -6.04 -8.06 16.49
C GLY A 428 -5.67 -8.83 17.75
N ILE A 429 -4.75 -9.82 17.66
CA ILE A 429 -4.22 -10.55 18.81
C ILE A 429 -3.45 -9.61 19.75
N GLY A 430 -2.45 -8.89 19.22
CA GLY A 430 -1.60 -8.01 20.01
C GLY A 430 -2.37 -6.90 20.73
N ALA A 431 -3.30 -6.26 20.03
CA ALA A 431 -4.18 -5.25 20.62
C ALA A 431 -5.07 -5.84 21.72
N SER A 432 -5.58 -7.07 21.52
CA SER A 432 -6.40 -7.76 22.53
C SER A 432 -5.59 -8.09 23.78
N ASP A 433 -4.43 -8.73 23.61
CA ASP A 433 -3.53 -9.08 24.73
C ASP A 433 -3.13 -7.83 25.53
N TYR A 434 -2.85 -6.73 24.84
CA TYR A 434 -2.54 -5.44 25.49
C TYR A 434 -3.76 -4.87 26.24
N ALA A 435 -4.94 -4.88 25.61
CA ALA A 435 -6.17 -4.36 26.21
C ALA A 435 -6.60 -5.15 27.46
N GLU A 436 -6.46 -6.48 27.44
CA GLU A 436 -6.69 -7.35 28.58
C GLU A 436 -5.69 -7.12 29.71
N GLY A 437 -4.43 -6.88 29.38
CA GLY A 437 -3.36 -6.58 30.35
C GLY A 437 -3.43 -5.18 30.96
N ARG A 438 -4.13 -4.24 30.29
CA ARG A 438 -4.24 -2.86 30.76
C ARG A 438 -5.32 -2.71 31.82
N THR A 439 -4.91 -2.33 33.03
CA THR A 439 -5.81 -2.05 34.15
C THR A 439 -6.35 -0.62 34.08
N GLY A 440 -7.59 -0.42 34.57
CA GLY A 440 -8.27 0.87 34.59
C GLY A 440 -9.02 1.21 33.29
N GLU A 441 -9.86 2.21 33.36
CA GLU A 441 -10.57 2.74 32.20
C GLU A 441 -9.63 3.64 31.37
N PRO A 442 -9.75 3.62 30.04
CA PRO A 442 -8.98 4.51 29.19
C PRO A 442 -9.44 5.96 29.40
N SER A 443 -8.49 6.88 29.46
CA SER A 443 -8.73 8.32 29.55
C SER A 443 -7.90 9.05 28.50
N VAL A 444 -8.35 10.22 28.10
CA VAL A 444 -7.69 11.09 27.12
C VAL A 444 -7.67 12.52 27.66
N ASP A 445 -6.78 13.35 27.13
CA ASP A 445 -6.68 14.76 27.52
C ASP A 445 -7.71 15.59 26.70
N ASP A 446 -8.61 16.26 27.39
CA ASP A 446 -9.61 17.16 26.79
C ASP A 446 -8.95 18.32 26.04
N ALA A 447 -7.77 18.79 26.47
CA ALA A 447 -7.04 19.86 25.80
C ALA A 447 -6.52 19.42 24.40
N GLU A 448 -6.13 18.15 24.23
CA GLU A 448 -5.77 17.60 22.92
C GLU A 448 -6.98 17.52 22.00
N ILE A 449 -8.17 17.18 22.52
CA ILE A 449 -9.42 17.16 21.76
C ILE A 449 -9.76 18.59 21.29
N GLU A 450 -9.76 19.57 22.20
CA GLU A 450 -10.07 20.97 21.87
C GLU A 450 -9.10 21.54 20.83
N ALA A 451 -7.81 21.23 20.94
CA ALA A 451 -6.80 21.65 19.96
C ALA A 451 -7.04 21.05 18.57
N ALA A 452 -7.34 19.75 18.48
CA ALA A 452 -7.61 19.09 17.21
C ALA A 452 -8.90 19.62 16.55
N VAL A 453 -9.93 19.90 17.34
CA VAL A 453 -11.19 20.51 16.87
C VAL A 453 -10.96 21.93 16.35
N ALA A 454 -10.23 22.76 17.10
CA ALA A 454 -9.92 24.14 16.69
C ALA A 454 -9.10 24.16 15.38
N GLU A 455 -8.10 23.28 15.25
CA GLU A 455 -7.32 23.15 14.02
C GLU A 455 -8.19 22.75 12.81
N ALA A 456 -9.10 21.79 13.00
CA ALA A 456 -10.00 21.35 11.95
C ALA A 456 -11.03 22.42 11.54
N LEU A 457 -11.47 23.28 12.45
CA LEU A 457 -12.43 24.35 12.19
C LEU A 457 -11.77 25.60 11.58
N ALA A 458 -10.49 25.85 11.81
CA ALA A 458 -9.81 27.04 11.35
C ALA A 458 -10.01 27.38 9.86
N PRO A 459 -10.00 26.42 8.91
CA PRO A 459 -10.28 26.73 7.50
C PRO A 459 -11.69 27.26 7.23
N LEU A 460 -12.68 26.91 8.04
CA LEU A 460 -14.07 27.37 7.91
C LEU A 460 -14.30 28.74 8.56
N GLU A 461 -13.44 29.12 9.51
CA GLU A 461 -13.55 30.36 10.28
C GLU A 461 -12.83 31.54 9.62
N ARG A 462 -11.96 31.25 8.61
CA ARG A 462 -11.23 32.29 7.87
C ARG A 462 -12.11 32.97 6.86
N ASP A 463 -12.02 34.29 6.81
CA ASP A 463 -12.71 35.13 5.83
C ASP A 463 -11.79 35.39 4.61
N GLY A 464 -11.69 34.38 3.73
CA GLY A 464 -10.79 34.32 2.58
C GLY A 464 -9.44 33.68 2.87
N GLY A 465 -8.78 33.19 1.83
CA GLY A 465 -7.49 32.51 1.91
C GLY A 465 -7.22 31.58 0.73
N GLU A 466 -6.26 30.68 0.88
CA GLU A 466 -5.86 29.72 -0.14
C GLU A 466 -6.93 28.62 -0.37
N ASN A 467 -7.05 28.21 -1.63
CA ASN A 467 -7.95 27.12 -1.99
C ASN A 467 -7.25 25.76 -1.73
N PRO A 468 -7.82 24.84 -0.94
CA PRO A 468 -7.19 23.56 -0.64
C PRO A 468 -6.92 22.69 -1.89
N TYR A 469 -7.71 22.83 -2.95
CA TYR A 469 -7.49 22.09 -4.21
C TYR A 469 -6.25 22.56 -4.97
N ASP A 470 -5.91 23.86 -4.90
CA ASP A 470 -4.70 24.38 -5.53
C ASP A 470 -3.46 23.85 -4.82
N ILE A 471 -3.46 23.82 -3.49
CA ILE A 471 -2.38 23.26 -2.69
C ILE A 471 -2.22 21.75 -2.96
N GLN A 472 -3.33 21.00 -3.02
CA GLN A 472 -3.28 19.57 -3.37
C GLN A 472 -2.69 19.36 -4.76
N HIS A 473 -3.08 20.15 -5.73
CA HIS A 473 -2.56 20.05 -7.09
C HIS A 473 -1.05 20.34 -7.14
N ASP A 474 -0.59 21.39 -6.46
CA ASP A 474 0.83 21.75 -6.40
C ASP A 474 1.65 20.68 -5.67
N LEU A 475 1.11 20.11 -4.58
CA LEU A 475 1.71 18.96 -3.89
C LEU A 475 1.86 17.76 -4.83
N GLN A 476 0.78 17.39 -5.52
CA GLN A 476 0.79 16.25 -6.45
C GLN A 476 1.76 16.47 -7.61
N ALA A 477 1.84 17.67 -8.15
CA ALA A 477 2.77 18.04 -9.21
C ALA A 477 4.23 17.96 -8.70
N THR A 478 4.50 18.46 -7.49
CA THR A 478 5.83 18.39 -6.85
C THR A 478 6.27 16.96 -6.65
N MET A 479 5.43 16.12 -6.03
CA MET A 479 5.75 14.72 -5.77
C MET A 479 5.91 13.90 -7.05
N GLN A 480 5.08 14.16 -8.06
CA GLN A 480 5.18 13.48 -9.36
C GLN A 480 6.47 13.84 -10.10
N ALA A 481 6.88 15.11 -10.07
CA ALA A 481 8.04 15.58 -10.83
C ALA A 481 9.37 15.31 -10.13
N LEU A 482 9.45 15.53 -8.80
CA LEU A 482 10.70 15.57 -8.05
C LEU A 482 10.91 14.34 -7.14
N VAL A 483 9.84 13.61 -6.80
CA VAL A 483 9.88 12.42 -5.92
C VAL A 483 9.25 11.21 -6.64
N GLY A 484 9.51 11.11 -7.94
CA GLY A 484 8.97 10.06 -8.81
C GLY A 484 9.78 8.76 -8.75
N ILE A 485 9.75 7.99 -9.88
CA ILE A 485 10.43 6.69 -10.00
C ILE A 485 11.95 6.83 -9.94
N ILE A 486 12.50 7.83 -10.64
CA ILE A 486 13.94 8.13 -10.68
C ILE A 486 14.12 9.51 -10.07
N ARG A 487 15.02 9.63 -9.11
CA ARG A 487 15.24 10.80 -8.25
C ARG A 487 16.70 11.23 -8.27
N THR A 488 16.97 12.50 -8.03
CA THR A 488 18.32 13.04 -7.81
C THR A 488 18.36 13.83 -6.50
N GLY A 489 19.55 14.01 -5.92
CA GLY A 489 19.73 14.84 -4.72
C GLY A 489 19.15 16.23 -4.87
N PRO A 490 19.53 17.01 -5.89
CA PRO A 490 18.99 18.36 -6.13
C PRO A 490 17.47 18.40 -6.29
N GLU A 491 16.87 17.42 -6.98
CA GLU A 491 15.40 17.34 -7.10
C GLU A 491 14.72 17.10 -5.73
N LEU A 492 15.30 16.22 -4.91
CA LEU A 492 14.77 15.94 -3.56
C LEU A 492 14.92 17.14 -2.62
N GLU A 493 16.02 17.89 -2.70
CA GLU A 493 16.22 19.14 -1.95
C GLU A 493 15.18 20.19 -2.39
N GLN A 494 14.98 20.37 -3.69
CA GLN A 494 13.93 21.26 -4.23
C GLN A 494 12.53 20.81 -3.82
N ALA A 495 12.27 19.51 -3.76
CA ALA A 495 10.98 18.98 -3.29
C ALA A 495 10.71 19.38 -1.83
N LEU A 496 11.72 19.25 -0.95
CA LEU A 496 11.60 19.63 0.46
C LEU A 496 11.33 21.13 0.62
N GLU A 497 12.04 21.99 -0.13
CA GLU A 497 11.77 23.44 -0.13
C GLU A 497 10.30 23.74 -0.54
N LYS A 498 9.82 23.11 -1.62
CA LYS A 498 8.43 23.29 -2.06
C LYS A 498 7.41 22.73 -1.07
N LEU A 499 7.72 21.60 -0.41
CA LEU A 499 6.85 21.05 0.62
C LEU A 499 6.74 21.98 1.84
N ASP A 500 7.82 22.66 2.21
CA ASP A 500 7.80 23.65 3.29
C ASP A 500 6.98 24.89 2.90
N GLU A 501 7.12 25.41 1.67
CA GLU A 501 6.24 26.47 1.13
C GLU A 501 4.75 26.06 1.17
N LEU A 502 4.43 24.82 0.80
CA LEU A 502 3.05 24.30 0.84
C LEU A 502 2.50 24.16 2.26
N LYS A 503 3.35 23.84 3.25
CA LYS A 503 2.95 23.83 4.66
C LYS A 503 2.56 25.23 5.15
N GLU A 504 3.34 26.25 4.79
CA GLU A 504 3.02 27.66 5.11
C GLU A 504 1.69 28.07 4.45
N ARG A 505 1.48 27.77 3.18
CA ARG A 505 0.23 28.06 2.46
C ARG A 505 -0.97 27.32 3.06
N THR A 506 -0.79 26.10 3.55
CA THR A 506 -1.87 25.33 4.19
C THR A 506 -2.38 26.01 5.46
N ALA A 507 -1.54 26.74 6.16
CA ALA A 507 -1.94 27.55 7.31
C ALA A 507 -2.93 28.68 6.94
N GLU A 508 -2.96 29.10 5.67
CA GLU A 508 -3.82 30.16 5.15
C GLU A 508 -5.06 29.62 4.39
N VAL A 509 -5.31 28.30 4.43
CA VAL A 509 -6.46 27.71 3.72
C VAL A 509 -7.78 28.24 4.28
N ALA A 510 -8.67 28.67 3.39
CA ALA A 510 -10.04 29.05 3.71
C ALA A 510 -11.03 28.23 2.88
N VAL A 511 -12.14 27.84 3.50
CA VAL A 511 -13.18 27.03 2.86
C VAL A 511 -14.54 27.66 3.10
N GLY A 512 -15.27 27.89 2.04
CA GLY A 512 -16.64 28.39 2.11
C GLY A 512 -17.67 27.30 2.42
N GLY A 513 -18.86 27.73 2.86
CA GLY A 513 -19.97 26.83 3.14
C GLY A 513 -20.03 26.33 4.58
N GLY A 514 -20.92 25.36 4.83
CA GLY A 514 -21.07 24.73 6.15
C GLY A 514 -20.24 23.46 6.28
N ARG A 515 -20.28 22.84 7.47
CA ARG A 515 -19.56 21.58 7.75
C ARG A 515 -20.13 20.34 7.03
N PRO A 516 -21.48 20.16 6.93
CA PRO A 516 -22.05 18.95 6.35
C PRO A 516 -21.64 18.71 4.90
N TYR A 517 -21.14 17.51 4.60
CA TYR A 517 -20.72 17.08 3.27
C TYR A 517 -19.83 18.09 2.52
N ASN A 518 -18.94 18.81 3.21
CA ASN A 518 -18.08 19.81 2.62
C ASN A 518 -16.78 19.19 2.10
N PRO A 519 -16.63 18.94 0.78
CA PRO A 519 -15.43 18.30 0.24
C PRO A 519 -14.18 19.18 0.35
N GLY A 520 -14.33 20.52 0.27
CA GLY A 520 -13.22 21.45 0.47
C GLY A 520 -12.69 21.40 1.89
N TRP A 521 -13.57 21.32 2.89
CA TRP A 521 -13.17 21.17 4.28
C TRP A 521 -12.54 19.79 4.55
N ASN A 522 -13.11 18.72 3.99
CA ASN A 522 -12.51 17.39 4.08
C ASN A 522 -11.08 17.38 3.52
N LEU A 523 -10.86 18.03 2.38
CA LEU A 523 -9.53 18.15 1.79
C LEU A 523 -8.60 19.03 2.64
N ALA A 524 -9.09 20.17 3.14
CA ALA A 524 -8.29 21.03 4.03
C ALA A 524 -7.76 20.28 5.24
N THR A 525 -8.57 19.35 5.80
CA THR A 525 -8.14 18.48 6.91
C THR A 525 -7.29 17.29 6.47
N ASP A 526 -7.22 16.93 5.18
CA ASP A 526 -6.30 15.90 4.63
C ASP A 526 -4.89 16.44 4.35
N LEU A 527 -4.78 17.74 3.98
CA LEU A 527 -3.51 18.36 3.57
C LEU A 527 -2.37 18.20 4.59
N PRO A 528 -2.58 18.41 5.90
CA PRO A 528 -1.52 18.20 6.89
C PRO A 528 -0.94 16.77 6.86
N SER A 529 -1.79 15.75 6.71
CA SER A 529 -1.37 14.35 6.58
C SER A 529 -0.56 14.14 5.31
N MET A 530 -1.07 14.60 4.17
CA MET A 530 -0.40 14.47 2.87
C MET A 530 0.97 15.15 2.86
N LEU A 531 1.10 16.34 3.44
CA LEU A 531 2.37 17.07 3.54
C LEU A 531 3.37 16.39 4.48
N THR A 532 2.89 15.86 5.62
CA THR A 532 3.73 15.12 6.57
C THR A 532 4.33 13.87 5.91
N VAL A 533 3.51 13.04 5.27
CA VAL A 533 4.00 11.81 4.63
C VAL A 533 4.88 12.11 3.40
N SER A 534 4.57 13.13 2.62
CA SER A 534 5.39 13.57 1.49
C SER A 534 6.77 14.05 1.94
N THR A 535 6.83 14.81 3.03
CA THR A 535 8.09 15.24 3.66
C THR A 535 8.91 14.03 4.12
N ALA A 536 8.27 13.06 4.80
CA ALA A 536 8.93 11.84 5.25
C ALA A 536 9.51 11.03 4.07
N VAL A 537 8.76 10.89 2.97
CA VAL A 537 9.24 10.22 1.74
C VAL A 537 10.45 10.94 1.14
N ALA A 538 10.36 12.26 0.96
CA ALA A 538 11.45 13.03 0.36
C ALA A 538 12.72 13.03 1.23
N GLN A 539 12.58 13.18 2.56
CA GLN A 539 13.71 13.10 3.50
C GLN A 539 14.35 11.71 3.53
N GLY A 540 13.55 10.64 3.58
CA GLY A 540 14.06 9.27 3.49
C GLY A 540 14.84 9.05 2.20
N ALA A 541 14.28 9.47 1.07
CA ALA A 541 14.91 9.36 -0.25
C ALA A 541 16.21 10.16 -0.39
N LEU A 542 16.28 11.35 0.21
CA LEU A 542 17.50 12.18 0.21
C LEU A 542 18.64 11.52 1.02
N ASN A 543 18.28 10.89 2.16
CA ASN A 543 19.23 10.25 3.06
C ASN A 543 19.73 8.90 2.54
N ARG A 544 18.92 8.11 1.84
CA ARG A 544 19.34 6.84 1.23
C ARG A 544 20.07 7.09 -0.09
N LYS A 545 21.40 7.13 -0.01
CA LYS A 545 22.31 7.43 -1.14
C LYS A 545 22.71 6.15 -1.90
N GLU A 546 21.71 5.42 -2.37
CA GLU A 546 21.84 4.20 -3.18
C GLU A 546 20.63 4.04 -4.08
N SER A 547 20.64 3.04 -4.97
CA SER A 547 19.45 2.56 -5.69
C SER A 547 19.13 1.14 -5.25
N ARG A 548 17.89 0.92 -4.73
CA ARG A 548 17.45 -0.37 -4.22
C ARG A 548 15.93 -0.51 -4.33
N GLY A 549 15.45 -1.50 -5.10
CA GLY A 549 14.01 -1.76 -5.27
C GLY A 549 13.24 -0.56 -5.81
N GLY A 550 12.19 -0.15 -5.12
CA GLY A 550 11.36 1.00 -5.48
C GLY A 550 12.03 2.37 -5.29
N HIS A 551 13.18 2.42 -4.61
CA HIS A 551 13.98 3.63 -4.44
C HIS A 551 15.12 3.66 -5.47
N THR A 552 15.06 4.60 -6.42
CA THR A 552 16.08 4.76 -7.47
C THR A 552 16.65 6.17 -7.47
N ARG A 553 17.98 6.26 -7.33
CA ARG A 553 18.77 7.48 -7.35
C ARG A 553 19.66 7.50 -8.61
N GLU A 554 19.45 8.45 -9.52
CA GLU A 554 20.28 8.58 -10.72
C GLU A 554 21.72 8.96 -10.36
N ASP A 555 21.90 9.78 -9.32
CA ASP A 555 23.20 10.20 -8.78
C ASP A 555 23.89 9.11 -7.92
N PHE A 556 23.16 8.05 -7.52
CA PHE A 556 23.68 6.87 -6.82
C PHE A 556 23.05 5.59 -7.42
N PRO A 557 23.43 5.18 -8.65
CA PRO A 557 22.69 4.17 -9.41
C PRO A 557 22.88 2.73 -8.93
N THR A 558 23.81 2.48 -8.02
CA THR A 558 24.10 1.14 -7.49
C THR A 558 23.65 0.98 -6.06
N ALA A 559 23.36 -0.27 -5.66
CA ALA A 559 23.08 -0.61 -4.28
C ALA A 559 24.38 -0.55 -3.44
N ASP A 560 24.28 0.02 -2.25
CA ASP A 560 25.36 0.09 -1.28
C ASP A 560 25.22 -1.06 -0.26
N PRO A 561 26.27 -1.89 -0.07
CA PRO A 561 26.22 -3.01 0.89
C PRO A 561 25.97 -2.57 2.34
N GLU A 562 26.46 -1.41 2.76
CA GLU A 562 26.27 -0.93 4.13
C GLU A 562 24.86 -0.35 4.33
N MET A 563 24.32 0.39 3.35
CA MET A 563 22.93 0.85 3.38
C MET A 563 21.93 -0.30 3.31
N GLY A 564 22.31 -1.44 2.74
CA GLY A 564 21.52 -2.67 2.75
C GLY A 564 21.42 -3.37 4.11
N LYS A 565 22.11 -2.87 5.13
CA LYS A 565 22.10 -3.43 6.50
C LYS A 565 21.28 -2.58 7.48
N VAL A 566 20.70 -1.47 7.03
CA VAL A 566 20.03 -0.51 7.90
C VAL A 566 18.66 -0.10 7.35
N ASN A 567 17.72 0.13 8.27
CA ASN A 567 16.50 0.89 8.00
C ASN A 567 16.75 2.38 8.29
N PHE A 568 16.15 3.25 7.49
CA PHE A 568 16.07 4.67 7.82
C PHE A 568 14.83 4.91 8.69
N VAL A 569 15.07 5.05 10.00
CA VAL A 569 14.02 5.30 11.00
C VAL A 569 13.77 6.80 11.09
N GLN A 570 12.51 7.17 10.97
CA GLN A 570 12.07 8.56 11.04
C GLN A 570 11.17 8.76 12.24
N ARG A 571 11.36 9.86 12.96
CA ARG A 571 10.54 10.25 14.12
C ARG A 571 10.54 11.76 14.32
N GLN A 572 9.49 12.26 14.94
CA GLN A 572 9.49 13.62 15.46
C GLN A 572 10.18 13.67 16.83
N THR A 573 11.03 14.69 17.03
CA THR A 573 11.75 14.92 18.28
C THR A 573 11.40 16.31 18.82
N GLY A 574 11.09 16.39 20.11
CA GLY A 574 10.66 17.63 20.75
C GLY A 574 9.16 17.88 20.61
N GLU A 575 8.76 19.01 20.05
CA GLU A 575 7.36 19.32 19.77
C GLU A 575 6.78 18.36 18.74
N ARG A 576 5.55 17.91 18.94
CA ARG A 576 4.85 16.92 18.08
C ARG A 576 3.66 17.55 17.40
N GLY A 577 3.25 16.99 16.29
CA GLY A 577 2.07 17.41 15.57
C GLY A 577 2.33 17.70 14.08
N PRO A 578 1.33 18.22 13.35
CA PRO A 578 1.51 18.64 11.98
C PRO A 578 2.69 19.61 11.83
N TYR A 579 3.53 19.36 10.82
CA TYR A 579 4.67 20.22 10.47
C TYR A 579 5.87 20.25 11.43
N ALA A 580 5.82 19.57 12.58
CA ALA A 580 6.99 19.42 13.44
C ALA A 580 8.14 18.68 12.71
N PRO A 581 9.40 19.06 12.96
CA PRO A 581 10.54 18.46 12.27
C PRO A 581 10.64 16.95 12.45
N ILE A 582 10.96 16.25 11.35
CA ILE A 582 11.22 14.81 11.34
C ILE A 582 12.74 14.60 11.24
N THR A 583 13.30 13.76 12.09
CA THR A 583 14.69 13.30 12.01
C THR A 583 14.76 11.96 11.31
N VAL A 584 15.84 11.72 10.57
CA VAL A 584 16.10 10.46 9.85
C VAL A 584 17.40 9.86 10.39
N ASN A 585 17.33 8.65 10.92
CA ASN A 585 18.49 7.97 11.50
C ASN A 585 18.60 6.53 10.95
N PRO A 586 19.80 6.09 10.51
CA PRO A 586 20.01 4.69 10.16
C PRO A 586 20.05 3.82 11.43
N GLU A 587 19.25 2.76 11.47
CA GLU A 587 19.29 1.74 12.51
C GLU A 587 19.51 0.36 11.89
N PRO A 588 20.30 -0.54 12.54
CA PRO A 588 20.57 -1.87 12.02
C PRO A 588 19.29 -2.69 11.81
N LEU A 589 19.25 -3.45 10.71
CA LEU A 589 18.24 -4.48 10.50
C LEU A 589 18.36 -5.59 11.55
N PRO A 590 17.25 -6.25 11.92
CA PRO A 590 17.29 -7.45 12.75
C PRO A 590 18.16 -8.54 12.11
N VAL A 591 19.05 -9.14 12.89
CA VAL A 591 19.95 -10.20 12.42
C VAL A 591 19.14 -11.47 12.12
N MET A 592 19.23 -11.95 10.87
CA MET A 592 18.57 -13.19 10.45
C MET A 592 19.29 -14.40 11.06
N PRO A 593 18.58 -15.41 11.62
CA PRO A 593 19.17 -16.66 12.07
C PRO A 593 19.92 -17.39 10.93
N ALA A 594 21.02 -18.08 11.28
CA ALA A 594 21.86 -18.77 10.31
C ALA A 594 21.08 -19.78 9.45
N GLU A 595 20.17 -20.54 10.07
CA GLU A 595 19.30 -21.52 9.40
C GLU A 595 18.45 -20.91 8.27
N LEU A 596 18.01 -19.66 8.42
CA LEU A 596 17.27 -18.96 7.38
C LEU A 596 18.21 -18.30 6.36
N ALA A 597 19.39 -17.87 6.78
CA ALA A 597 20.40 -17.31 5.90
C ALA A 597 20.92 -18.36 4.90
N GLU A 598 21.06 -19.62 5.31
CA GLU A 598 21.43 -20.75 4.45
C GLU A 598 20.51 -20.93 3.24
N LEU A 599 19.23 -20.55 3.34
CA LEU A 599 18.28 -20.59 2.21
C LEU A 599 18.71 -19.71 1.02
N PHE A 600 19.63 -18.77 1.22
CA PHE A 600 20.13 -17.84 0.20
C PHE A 600 21.51 -18.24 -0.34
N GLU A 601 22.24 -19.13 0.33
CA GLU A 601 23.57 -19.60 -0.06
C GLU A 601 23.51 -20.72 -1.09
N GLU A 602 22.47 -21.54 -1.07
CA GLU A 602 22.26 -22.60 -2.06
C GLU A 602 21.73 -21.99 -3.37
N GLY A 603 22.57 -22.00 -4.39
CA GLY A 603 22.23 -21.60 -5.75
C GLY A 603 21.27 -22.57 -6.42
N HIS A 604 19.96 -22.48 -6.09
CA HIS A 604 18.90 -23.26 -6.74
C HIS A 604 17.73 -22.36 -7.18
#